data_674b96856d44b0adfd5a46d31ac514f7
#
_entry.id   674b96856d44b0adfd5a46d31ac514f7
#
_cell.length_a   1.000
_cell.length_b   1.000
_cell.length_c   1.000
_cell.angle_alpha   90.00
_cell.angle_beta   90.00
_cell.angle_gamma   90.00
#
_symmetry.space_group_name_H-M   'P 1'
#
loop_
_entity.id
_entity.type
_entity.pdbx_description
1 polymer ?
#
loop_
_entity_poly.entity_id
_entity_poly.type
_entity_poly.pdbx_seq_one_letter_code
_entity_poly.pdbx_strand_id
1 'polypeptide(L)'
;MVYGEGSIQERTKKLVAAMDAADAVIIGAGAGLSTSAGFTYSGERFERYFFDFAEEYGITDIYSGGFFPFPNNETRWAWWARAIYYNRYIKAPKPIYENLLKVVNGKDYFVVTTNVDHQFQRAGFDKKRLFYTQGDFGLFQSEDGKDGITFDNEVWVNRAMEAQGFIRDDSGEFDVPSDKSIKMQIPSELIPVMPTTGGPVTNNLRADGSFVEDAGWQAASARYSDFLRRHENMNVL
;
A
#
# COMPACT_ATOMS: atom_id res chain seq x y z
N MET A 1 -25.71 9.25 4.51
CA MET A 1 -25.15 10.44 3.83
C MET A 1 -25.84 10.57 2.49
N VAL A 2 -26.70 11.57 2.32
CA VAL A 2 -27.32 11.88 1.03
C VAL A 2 -26.22 12.47 0.15
N TYR A 3 -25.84 11.80 -0.91
CA TYR A 3 -24.98 12.37 -1.95
C TYR A 3 -25.68 13.63 -2.45
N GLY A 4 -25.08 14.78 -2.17
CA GLY A 4 -25.73 16.07 -2.28
C GLY A 4 -26.25 16.35 -3.69
N GLU A 5 -27.47 16.84 -3.75
CA GLU A 5 -28.08 17.40 -4.94
C GLU A 5 -27.23 18.57 -5.43
N GLY A 6 -27.11 18.72 -6.74
CA GLY A 6 -26.40 19.81 -7.41
C GLY A 6 -25.33 19.33 -8.40
N SER A 7 -24.95 20.25 -9.28
CA SER A 7 -23.89 20.03 -10.27
C SER A 7 -22.53 19.80 -9.59
N ILE A 8 -21.57 19.22 -10.33
CA ILE A 8 -20.19 19.07 -9.85
C ILE A 8 -19.62 20.43 -9.41
N GLN A 9 -19.90 21.50 -10.15
CA GLN A 9 -19.42 22.84 -9.83
C GLN A 9 -19.97 23.36 -8.49
N GLU A 10 -21.26 23.14 -8.21
CA GLU A 10 -21.88 23.53 -6.94
C GLU A 10 -21.31 22.75 -5.77
N ARG A 11 -21.12 21.43 -5.94
CA ARG A 11 -20.51 20.60 -4.92
C ARG A 11 -19.06 20.98 -4.65
N THR A 12 -18.29 21.31 -5.70
CA THR A 12 -16.92 21.79 -5.56
C THR A 12 -16.87 23.13 -4.82
N LYS A 13 -17.75 24.08 -5.14
CA LYS A 13 -17.84 25.37 -4.40
C LYS A 13 -18.14 25.16 -2.92
N LYS A 14 -19.07 24.25 -2.59
CA LYS A 14 -19.40 23.92 -1.20
C LYS A 14 -18.21 23.31 -0.47
N LEU A 15 -17.48 22.39 -1.13
CA LEU A 15 -16.28 21.78 -0.54
C LEU A 15 -15.19 22.82 -0.28
N VAL A 16 -14.91 23.71 -1.25
CA VAL A 16 -13.91 24.77 -1.08
C VAL A 16 -14.30 25.69 0.09
N ALA A 17 -15.57 26.13 0.15
CA ALA A 17 -16.04 26.96 1.25
C ALA A 17 -15.94 26.26 2.63
N ALA A 18 -16.24 24.96 2.69
CA ALA A 18 -16.08 24.15 3.90
C ALA A 18 -14.60 24.03 4.30
N MET A 19 -13.71 23.79 3.34
CA MET A 19 -12.28 23.74 3.57
C MET A 19 -11.72 25.10 4.04
N ASP A 20 -12.18 26.21 3.46
CA ASP A 20 -11.73 27.55 3.87
C ASP A 20 -12.15 27.87 5.30
N ALA A 21 -13.35 27.45 5.69
CA ALA A 21 -13.90 27.64 7.03
C ALA A 21 -13.37 26.66 8.08
N ALA A 22 -12.70 25.57 7.66
CA ALA A 22 -12.21 24.54 8.59
C ALA A 22 -10.93 24.98 9.29
N ASP A 23 -10.85 24.75 10.60
CA ASP A 23 -9.65 24.89 11.42
C ASP A 23 -8.65 23.76 11.14
N ALA A 24 -9.16 22.57 10.81
CA ALA A 24 -8.36 21.41 10.46
C ALA A 24 -9.10 20.48 9.47
N VAL A 25 -8.34 19.59 8.80
CA VAL A 25 -8.87 18.63 7.83
C VAL A 25 -8.42 17.23 8.17
N ILE A 26 -9.35 16.26 8.21
CA ILE A 26 -9.03 14.83 8.30
C ILE A 26 -9.32 14.18 6.95
N ILE A 27 -8.30 13.53 6.40
CA ILE A 27 -8.43 12.73 5.17
C ILE A 27 -8.56 11.26 5.55
N GLY A 28 -9.75 10.70 5.38
CA GLY A 28 -10.00 9.26 5.44
C GLY A 28 -9.83 8.64 4.05
N ALA A 29 -8.89 7.70 3.89
CA ALA A 29 -8.60 7.10 2.59
C ALA A 29 -8.57 5.57 2.65
N GLY A 30 -9.08 4.93 1.60
CA GLY A 30 -9.06 3.49 1.36
C GLY A 30 -8.70 3.15 -0.08
N ALA A 31 -8.83 1.88 -0.45
CA ALA A 31 -8.42 1.33 -1.74
C ALA A 31 -8.96 2.09 -2.97
N GLY A 32 -10.13 2.74 -2.86
CA GLY A 32 -10.70 3.57 -3.93
C GLY A 32 -9.80 4.74 -4.34
N LEU A 33 -9.01 5.31 -3.43
CA LEU A 33 -8.05 6.36 -3.76
C LEU A 33 -6.92 5.80 -4.62
N SER A 34 -6.33 4.67 -4.24
CA SER A 34 -5.28 3.98 -5.00
C SER A 34 -5.78 3.53 -6.37
N THR A 35 -6.99 2.97 -6.45
CA THR A 35 -7.63 2.60 -7.73
C THR A 35 -7.81 3.83 -8.64
N SER A 36 -8.25 4.96 -8.08
CA SER A 36 -8.36 6.22 -8.83
C SER A 36 -7.01 6.72 -9.35
N ALA A 37 -5.94 6.47 -8.61
CA ALA A 37 -4.57 6.78 -8.99
C ALA A 37 -3.96 5.79 -10.00
N GLY A 38 -4.69 4.71 -10.36
CA GLY A 38 -4.28 3.72 -11.35
C GLY A 38 -3.78 2.40 -10.78
N PHE A 39 -3.80 2.21 -9.47
CA PHE A 39 -3.48 0.94 -8.82
C PHE A 39 -4.70 0.02 -8.80
N THR A 40 -5.06 -0.49 -9.98
CA THR A 40 -6.10 -1.50 -10.13
C THR A 40 -5.56 -2.88 -9.75
N TYR A 41 -6.39 -3.70 -9.10
CA TYR A 41 -6.01 -5.07 -8.75
C TYR A 41 -6.37 -6.09 -9.85
N SER A 42 -7.18 -5.69 -10.82
CA SER A 42 -7.61 -6.50 -11.98
C SER A 42 -7.40 -5.74 -13.30
N GLY A 43 -7.71 -6.36 -14.43
CA GLY A 43 -7.56 -5.81 -15.78
C GLY A 43 -6.11 -5.72 -16.23
N GLU A 44 -5.79 -4.78 -17.12
CA GLU A 44 -4.50 -4.68 -17.83
C GLU A 44 -3.28 -4.80 -16.90
N ARG A 45 -3.33 -4.18 -15.73
CA ARG A 45 -2.22 -4.20 -14.77
C ARG A 45 -2.00 -5.60 -14.20
N PHE A 46 -3.06 -6.30 -13.85
CA PHE A 46 -2.99 -7.69 -13.41
C PHE A 46 -2.54 -8.60 -14.56
N GLU A 47 -3.14 -8.46 -15.73
CA GLU A 47 -2.80 -9.23 -16.92
C GLU A 47 -1.36 -9.04 -17.38
N ARG A 48 -0.78 -7.85 -17.19
CA ARG A 48 0.62 -7.57 -17.52
C ARG A 48 1.61 -8.28 -16.61
N TYR A 49 1.38 -8.26 -15.29
CA TYR A 49 2.40 -8.68 -14.33
C TYR A 49 2.15 -10.05 -13.69
N PHE A 50 0.96 -10.61 -13.89
CA PHE A 50 0.52 -11.87 -13.27
C PHE A 50 -0.13 -12.84 -14.28
N PHE A 51 0.11 -12.63 -15.57
CA PHE A 51 -0.50 -13.45 -16.63
C PHE A 51 -0.24 -14.95 -16.47
N ASP A 52 0.97 -15.32 -16.05
CA ASP A 52 1.39 -16.69 -15.80
C ASP A 52 0.63 -17.32 -14.61
N PHE A 53 0.43 -16.57 -13.53
CA PHE A 53 -0.40 -17.01 -12.39
C PHE A 53 -1.89 -17.10 -12.76
N ALA A 54 -2.38 -16.20 -13.60
CA ALA A 54 -3.73 -16.27 -14.10
C ALA A 54 -3.96 -17.53 -14.96
N GLU A 55 -3.02 -17.84 -15.84
CA GLU A 55 -3.08 -19.00 -16.73
C GLU A 55 -2.97 -20.32 -15.95
N GLU A 56 -2.02 -20.43 -15.02
CA GLU A 56 -1.76 -21.67 -14.28
C GLU A 56 -2.80 -21.93 -13.19
N TYR A 57 -3.22 -20.90 -12.44
CA TYR A 57 -4.04 -21.06 -11.24
C TYR A 57 -5.45 -20.48 -11.35
N GLY A 58 -5.80 -19.83 -12.47
CA GLY A 58 -7.10 -19.21 -12.65
C GLY A 58 -7.36 -18.00 -11.74
N ILE A 59 -6.31 -17.38 -11.20
CA ILE A 59 -6.41 -16.19 -10.37
C ILE A 59 -6.81 -15.00 -11.25
N THR A 60 -7.74 -14.16 -10.79
CA THR A 60 -8.32 -13.06 -11.59
C THR A 60 -7.96 -11.66 -11.12
N ASP A 61 -7.36 -11.54 -9.94
CA ASP A 61 -6.95 -10.25 -9.37
C ASP A 61 -5.87 -10.41 -8.27
N ILE A 62 -5.16 -9.31 -7.98
CA ILE A 62 -4.06 -9.30 -7.01
C ILE A 62 -4.54 -9.58 -5.59
N TYR A 63 -5.76 -9.16 -5.22
CA TYR A 63 -6.26 -9.32 -3.85
C TYR A 63 -6.56 -10.79 -3.55
N SER A 64 -7.36 -11.44 -4.41
CA SER A 64 -7.72 -12.86 -4.24
C SER A 64 -6.51 -13.77 -4.29
N GLY A 65 -5.51 -13.45 -5.13
CA GLY A 65 -4.26 -14.20 -5.22
C GLY A 65 -3.41 -14.15 -3.95
N GLY A 66 -3.54 -13.11 -3.13
CA GLY A 66 -2.88 -13.04 -1.82
C GLY A 66 -3.33 -14.12 -0.83
N PHE A 67 -4.52 -14.69 -1.02
CA PHE A 67 -5.11 -15.77 -0.21
C PHE A 67 -5.09 -17.12 -0.91
N PHE A 68 -4.53 -17.20 -2.12
CA PHE A 68 -4.50 -18.44 -2.87
C PHE A 68 -3.55 -19.46 -2.20
N PRO A 69 -3.96 -20.75 -2.05
CA PRO A 69 -3.15 -21.78 -1.43
C PRO A 69 -2.11 -22.34 -2.43
N PHE A 70 -1.06 -21.57 -2.67
CA PHE A 70 0.04 -21.97 -3.55
C PHE A 70 0.68 -23.31 -3.15
N PRO A 71 1.19 -24.11 -4.10
CA PRO A 71 1.67 -25.47 -3.84
C PRO A 71 2.94 -25.50 -2.96
N ASN A 72 3.72 -24.43 -2.94
CA ASN A 72 4.96 -24.30 -2.17
C ASN A 72 5.26 -22.83 -1.85
N ASN A 73 6.24 -22.60 -0.97
CA ASN A 73 6.65 -21.27 -0.54
C ASN A 73 7.37 -20.49 -1.66
N GLU A 74 8.10 -21.15 -2.55
CA GLU A 74 8.80 -20.55 -3.68
C GLU A 74 7.80 -19.84 -4.60
N THR A 75 6.68 -20.48 -4.89
CA THR A 75 5.59 -19.89 -5.68
C THR A 75 4.84 -18.80 -4.91
N ARG A 76 4.51 -19.06 -3.64
CA ARG A 76 3.84 -18.07 -2.78
C ARG A 76 4.65 -16.77 -2.68
N TRP A 77 5.96 -16.87 -2.47
CA TRP A 77 6.80 -15.69 -2.32
C TRP A 77 7.16 -15.02 -3.66
N ALA A 78 7.13 -15.75 -4.78
CA ALA A 78 7.16 -15.14 -6.09
C ALA A 78 5.93 -14.26 -6.35
N TRP A 79 4.74 -14.75 -5.99
CA TRP A 79 3.51 -13.94 -6.02
C TRP A 79 3.64 -12.67 -5.17
N TRP A 80 4.02 -12.83 -3.90
CA TRP A 80 4.12 -11.71 -2.97
C TRP A 80 5.17 -10.68 -3.39
N ALA A 81 6.30 -11.09 -3.95
CA ALA A 81 7.31 -10.16 -4.45
C ALA A 81 6.72 -9.22 -5.51
N ARG A 82 5.96 -9.77 -6.48
CA ARG A 82 5.27 -8.96 -7.50
C ARG A 82 4.18 -8.07 -6.88
N ALA A 83 3.33 -8.65 -6.03
CA ALA A 83 2.23 -7.91 -5.40
C ALA A 83 2.75 -6.73 -4.57
N ILE A 84 3.82 -6.94 -3.80
CA ILE A 84 4.47 -5.88 -3.05
C ILE A 84 5.11 -4.86 -4.00
N TYR A 85 5.93 -5.31 -4.96
CA TYR A 85 6.65 -4.41 -5.85
C TYR A 85 5.71 -3.45 -6.57
N TYR A 86 4.73 -3.99 -7.27
CA TYR A 86 3.82 -3.20 -8.09
C TYR A 86 2.81 -2.36 -7.30
N ASN A 87 2.57 -2.63 -6.03
CA ASN A 87 1.69 -1.80 -5.21
C ASN A 87 2.45 -0.82 -4.29
N ARG A 88 3.69 -1.12 -3.92
CA ARG A 88 4.44 -0.38 -2.90
C ARG A 88 5.63 0.40 -3.47
N TYR A 89 6.37 -0.20 -4.42
CA TYR A 89 7.66 0.30 -4.85
C TYR A 89 7.64 1.10 -6.15
N ILE A 90 6.54 1.13 -6.87
CA ILE A 90 6.36 1.99 -8.03
C ILE A 90 5.51 3.23 -7.70
N LYS A 91 5.63 4.25 -8.51
CA LYS A 91 4.80 5.46 -8.39
C LYS A 91 3.41 5.22 -8.99
N ALA A 92 2.38 5.82 -8.36
CA ALA A 92 1.04 5.79 -8.93
C ALA A 92 1.01 6.45 -10.33
N PRO A 93 0.35 5.83 -11.33
CA PRO A 93 0.32 6.36 -12.71
C PRO A 93 -0.32 7.74 -12.84
N LYS A 94 -1.28 8.06 -11.96
CA LYS A 94 -2.01 9.35 -12.00
C LYS A 94 -1.70 10.17 -10.75
N PRO A 95 -1.57 11.50 -10.86
CA PRO A 95 -1.14 12.39 -9.77
C PRO A 95 -2.26 12.69 -8.77
N ILE A 96 -3.04 11.70 -8.38
CA ILE A 96 -4.20 11.86 -7.46
C ILE A 96 -3.72 12.25 -6.06
N TYR A 97 -2.68 11.58 -5.55
CA TYR A 97 -2.12 11.86 -4.23
C TYR A 97 -1.44 13.23 -4.17
N GLU A 98 -0.67 13.59 -5.20
CA GLU A 98 -0.04 14.90 -5.31
C GLU A 98 -1.07 16.04 -5.42
N ASN A 99 -2.17 15.80 -6.15
CA ASN A 99 -3.26 16.77 -6.25
C ASN A 99 -3.98 16.93 -4.90
N LEU A 100 -4.20 15.82 -4.17
CA LEU A 100 -4.79 15.86 -2.84
C LEU A 100 -3.89 16.63 -1.86
N LEU A 101 -2.56 16.42 -1.92
CA LEU A 101 -1.61 17.19 -1.11
C LEU A 101 -1.71 18.70 -1.39
N LYS A 102 -1.81 19.09 -2.66
CA LYS A 102 -1.99 20.52 -3.03
C LYS A 102 -3.26 21.13 -2.44
N VAL A 103 -4.35 20.33 -2.36
CA VAL A 103 -5.64 20.78 -1.82
C VAL A 103 -5.55 21.08 -0.33
N VAL A 104 -4.76 20.30 0.44
CA VAL A 104 -4.61 20.48 1.90
C VAL A 104 -3.34 21.25 2.29
N ASN A 105 -2.56 21.69 1.30
CA ASN A 105 -1.35 22.46 1.56
C ASN A 105 -1.67 23.77 2.28
N GLY A 106 -0.99 24.06 3.38
CA GLY A 106 -1.25 25.23 4.22
C GLY A 106 -2.37 25.05 5.25
N LYS A 107 -3.07 23.91 5.27
CA LYS A 107 -4.03 23.56 6.32
C LYS A 107 -3.38 22.71 7.41
N ASP A 108 -3.92 22.75 8.63
CA ASP A 108 -3.62 21.71 9.61
C ASP A 108 -4.40 20.45 9.23
N TYR A 109 -3.71 19.42 8.75
CA TYR A 109 -4.37 18.19 8.28
C TYR A 109 -3.79 16.94 8.93
N PHE A 110 -4.58 15.88 8.92
CA PHE A 110 -4.13 14.53 9.24
C PHE A 110 -4.74 13.51 8.27
N VAL A 111 -3.97 12.49 7.91
CA VAL A 111 -4.42 11.39 7.04
C VAL A 111 -4.53 10.12 7.86
N VAL A 112 -5.69 9.46 7.78
CA VAL A 112 -5.90 8.10 8.28
C VAL A 112 -6.23 7.22 7.09
N THR A 113 -5.47 6.16 6.88
CA THR A 113 -5.67 5.32 5.70
C THR A 113 -5.59 3.84 6.02
N THR A 114 -6.43 3.06 5.35
CA THR A 114 -6.33 1.60 5.28
C THR A 114 -5.44 1.12 4.14
N ASN A 115 -4.95 2.04 3.29
CA ASN A 115 -4.04 1.69 2.21
C ASN A 115 -2.65 1.36 2.76
N VAL A 116 -2.04 0.33 2.20
CA VAL A 116 -0.74 -0.22 2.61
C VAL A 116 0.35 0.01 1.56
N ASP A 117 0.06 0.89 0.58
CA ASP A 117 0.83 1.12 -0.65
C ASP A 117 1.85 2.27 -0.56
N HIS A 118 1.89 2.99 0.58
CA HIS A 118 2.83 4.10 0.84
C HIS A 118 2.71 5.31 -0.12
N GLN A 119 1.66 5.42 -0.91
CA GLN A 119 1.56 6.46 -1.93
C GLN A 119 1.41 7.87 -1.36
N PHE A 120 0.83 8.04 -0.18
CA PHE A 120 0.82 9.34 0.52
C PHE A 120 2.23 9.86 0.76
N GLN A 121 3.14 9.02 1.27
CA GLN A 121 4.53 9.42 1.52
C GLN A 121 5.27 9.69 0.20
N ARG A 122 5.06 8.87 -0.84
CA ARG A 122 5.63 9.10 -2.17
C ARG A 122 5.18 10.41 -2.80
N ALA A 123 3.95 10.84 -2.53
CA ALA A 123 3.43 12.13 -2.99
C ALA A 123 3.94 13.33 -2.17
N GLY A 124 4.67 13.10 -1.08
CA GLY A 124 5.28 14.15 -0.26
C GLY A 124 4.47 14.56 0.97
N PHE A 125 3.45 13.81 1.37
CA PHE A 125 2.78 14.05 2.65
C PHE A 125 3.75 13.86 3.82
N ASP A 126 3.64 14.72 4.84
CA ASP A 126 4.46 14.60 6.05
C ASP A 126 4.12 13.31 6.81
N LYS A 127 5.12 12.44 6.98
CA LYS A 127 4.99 11.18 7.73
C LYS A 127 4.40 11.37 9.14
N LYS A 128 4.64 12.51 9.76
CA LYS A 128 4.10 12.82 11.09
C LYS A 128 2.59 13.07 11.09
N ARG A 129 2.00 13.28 9.92
CA ARG A 129 0.57 13.50 9.68
C ARG A 129 -0.13 12.32 9.01
N LEU A 130 0.47 11.13 9.09
CA LEU A 130 -0.03 9.90 8.47
C LEU A 130 -0.19 8.81 9.52
N PHE A 131 -1.31 8.07 9.42
CA PHE A 131 -1.56 6.86 10.17
C PHE A 131 -2.05 5.75 9.22
N TYR A 132 -1.20 4.78 8.98
CA TYR A 132 -1.49 3.56 8.21
C TYR A 132 -2.06 2.50 9.17
N THR A 133 -3.38 2.33 9.20
CA THR A 133 -4.05 1.50 10.21
C THR A 133 -3.91 0.00 9.96
N GLN A 134 -3.66 -0.41 8.71
CA GLN A 134 -3.61 -1.82 8.29
C GLN A 134 -2.21 -2.30 7.89
N GLY A 135 -1.17 -1.57 8.26
CA GLY A 135 0.21 -1.95 7.97
C GLY A 135 0.80 -1.34 6.70
N ASP A 136 1.86 -1.95 6.19
CA ASP A 136 2.59 -1.48 5.01
C ASP A 136 3.11 -2.70 4.22
N PHE A 137 2.88 -2.74 2.90
CA PHE A 137 3.46 -3.76 2.01
C PHE A 137 5.00 -3.77 2.04
N GLY A 138 5.63 -2.69 2.45
CA GLY A 138 7.08 -2.59 2.59
C GLY A 138 7.66 -3.24 3.85
N LEU A 139 6.83 -3.88 4.68
CA LEU A 139 7.25 -4.48 5.94
C LEU A 139 6.93 -5.97 6.02
N PHE A 140 7.89 -6.73 6.56
CA PHE A 140 7.68 -8.09 7.05
C PHE A 140 7.61 -8.12 8.57
N GLN A 141 6.97 -9.14 9.11
CA GLN A 141 6.89 -9.49 10.52
C GLN A 141 7.02 -11.01 10.70
N SER A 142 7.23 -11.48 11.93
CA SER A 142 7.09 -12.92 12.21
C SER A 142 5.67 -13.41 11.93
N GLU A 143 5.51 -14.64 11.49
CA GLU A 143 4.21 -15.21 11.12
C GLU A 143 3.24 -15.25 12.30
N ASP A 144 3.74 -15.46 13.53
CA ASP A 144 2.92 -15.49 14.75
C ASP A 144 2.79 -14.12 15.46
N GLY A 145 3.47 -13.08 14.98
CA GLY A 145 3.42 -11.71 15.50
C GLY A 145 3.95 -11.50 16.92
N LYS A 146 4.55 -12.54 17.56
CA LYS A 146 4.86 -12.49 19.00
C LYS A 146 6.11 -11.68 19.37
N ASP A 147 7.02 -11.48 18.42
CA ASP A 147 8.23 -10.68 18.66
C ASP A 147 7.98 -9.16 18.64
N GLY A 148 6.81 -8.73 18.13
CA GLY A 148 6.39 -7.33 18.14
C GLY A 148 7.22 -6.41 17.25
N ILE A 149 8.02 -6.96 16.33
CA ILE A 149 8.89 -6.19 15.44
C ILE A 149 8.52 -6.36 13.97
N THR A 150 8.79 -5.33 13.18
CA THR A 150 8.72 -5.34 11.73
C THR A 150 10.08 -5.00 11.14
N PHE A 151 10.32 -5.38 9.87
CA PHE A 151 11.53 -5.02 9.16
C PHE A 151 11.26 -4.76 7.68
N ASP A 152 12.08 -3.90 7.09
CA ASP A 152 11.97 -3.51 5.68
C ASP A 152 12.24 -4.67 4.73
N ASN A 153 11.48 -4.73 3.63
CA ASN A 153 11.58 -5.81 2.65
C ASN A 153 12.06 -5.36 1.25
N GLU A 154 12.42 -4.08 1.05
CA GLU A 154 12.73 -3.56 -0.29
C GLU A 154 13.88 -4.31 -0.97
N VAL A 155 14.97 -4.56 -0.24
CA VAL A 155 16.12 -5.31 -0.76
C VAL A 155 15.73 -6.73 -1.16
N TRP A 156 14.91 -7.39 -0.33
CA TRP A 156 14.41 -8.72 -0.61
C TRP A 156 13.50 -8.73 -1.84
N VAL A 157 12.55 -7.80 -1.93
CA VAL A 157 11.64 -7.69 -3.08
C VAL A 157 12.39 -7.52 -4.38
N ASN A 158 13.38 -6.62 -4.43
CA ASN A 158 14.21 -6.41 -5.62
C ASN A 158 14.90 -7.71 -6.05
N ARG A 159 15.55 -8.42 -5.14
CA ARG A 159 16.22 -9.69 -5.42
C ARG A 159 15.23 -10.78 -5.90
N ALA A 160 14.05 -10.84 -5.32
CA ALA A 160 13.02 -11.80 -5.70
C ALA A 160 12.43 -11.48 -7.09
N MET A 161 12.30 -10.21 -7.47
CA MET A 161 11.91 -9.79 -8.83
C MET A 161 12.98 -10.18 -9.85
N GLU A 162 14.24 -9.88 -9.57
CA GLU A 162 15.37 -10.27 -10.43
C GLU A 162 15.47 -11.79 -10.62
N ALA A 163 15.30 -12.57 -9.55
CA ALA A 163 15.35 -14.02 -9.60
C ALA A 163 14.21 -14.63 -10.45
N GLN A 164 13.07 -13.95 -10.53
CA GLN A 164 11.97 -14.33 -11.40
C GLN A 164 12.21 -13.95 -12.89
N GLY A 165 13.24 -13.16 -13.20
CA GLY A 165 13.56 -12.76 -14.56
C GLY A 165 12.95 -11.44 -15.01
N PHE A 166 12.37 -10.64 -14.09
CA PHE A 166 11.97 -9.27 -14.42
C PHE A 166 13.19 -8.42 -14.73
N ILE A 167 13.08 -7.54 -15.70
CA ILE A 167 14.14 -6.63 -16.14
C ILE A 167 13.80 -5.20 -15.77
N ARG A 168 14.81 -4.36 -15.56
CA ARG A 168 14.56 -2.92 -15.33
C ARG A 168 14.44 -2.20 -16.67
N ASP A 169 13.40 -1.40 -16.77
CA ASP A 169 13.19 -0.49 -17.91
C ASP A 169 14.07 0.77 -17.80
N ASP A 170 13.90 1.68 -18.74
CA ASP A 170 14.68 2.95 -18.80
C ASP A 170 14.39 3.87 -17.59
N SER A 171 13.28 3.69 -16.90
CA SER A 171 12.94 4.41 -15.66
C SER A 171 13.58 3.79 -14.41
N GLY A 172 14.11 2.57 -14.53
CA GLY A 172 14.65 1.76 -13.44
C GLY A 172 13.60 0.91 -12.73
N GLU A 173 12.34 0.92 -13.19
CA GLU A 173 11.28 0.07 -12.66
C GLU A 173 11.34 -1.33 -13.31
N PHE A 174 10.94 -2.36 -12.55
CA PHE A 174 10.85 -3.71 -13.11
C PHE A 174 9.67 -3.85 -14.06
N ASP A 175 9.94 -4.51 -15.20
CA ASP A 175 8.94 -4.86 -16.18
C ASP A 175 9.14 -6.30 -16.70
N VAL A 176 8.12 -6.84 -17.32
CA VAL A 176 8.15 -8.15 -17.96
C VAL A 176 8.99 -8.04 -19.25
N PRO A 177 9.98 -8.93 -19.44
CA PRO A 177 10.74 -8.97 -20.69
C PRO A 177 9.81 -9.27 -21.89
N SER A 178 10.21 -8.80 -23.08
CA SER A 178 9.40 -8.87 -24.31
C SER A 178 9.02 -10.30 -24.71
N ASP A 179 9.85 -11.27 -24.38
CA ASP A 179 9.60 -12.71 -24.63
C ASP A 179 8.79 -13.37 -23.51
N LYS A 180 8.39 -12.61 -22.48
CA LYS A 180 7.65 -13.08 -21.30
C LYS A 180 8.34 -14.22 -20.52
N SER A 181 9.66 -14.30 -20.56
CA SER A 181 10.46 -15.37 -19.95
C SER A 181 10.63 -15.20 -18.43
N ILE A 182 9.53 -14.94 -17.71
CA ILE A 182 9.51 -14.85 -16.24
C ILE A 182 9.13 -16.18 -15.59
N LYS A 183 9.48 -16.34 -14.31
CA LYS A 183 9.24 -17.56 -13.52
C LYS A 183 8.26 -17.29 -12.40
N MET A 184 7.37 -18.23 -12.13
CA MET A 184 6.43 -18.22 -11.00
C MET A 184 7.05 -18.69 -9.67
N GLN A 185 8.36 -18.83 -9.60
CA GLN A 185 9.07 -19.31 -8.42
C GLN A 185 10.33 -18.47 -8.17
N ILE A 186 10.65 -18.30 -6.90
CA ILE A 186 11.97 -17.81 -6.47
C ILE A 186 12.80 -19.00 -6.00
N PRO A 187 14.14 -18.91 -5.99
CA PRO A 187 15.00 -19.90 -5.34
C PRO A 187 14.66 -20.08 -3.86
N SER A 188 14.75 -21.32 -3.35
CA SER A 188 14.42 -21.65 -1.95
C SER A 188 15.23 -20.83 -0.93
N GLU A 189 16.47 -20.48 -1.26
CA GLU A 189 17.35 -19.64 -0.44
C GLU A 189 16.90 -18.16 -0.35
N LEU A 190 15.96 -17.74 -1.21
CA LEU A 190 15.33 -16.41 -1.15
C LEU A 190 14.02 -16.42 -0.38
N ILE A 191 13.52 -17.57 0.10
CA ILE A 191 12.34 -17.57 0.99
C ILE A 191 12.69 -16.72 2.21
N PRO A 192 11.91 -15.64 2.49
CA PRO A 192 12.29 -14.72 3.56
C PRO A 192 12.10 -15.35 4.93
N VAL A 193 13.01 -15.01 5.83
CA VAL A 193 13.00 -15.47 7.23
C VAL A 193 13.25 -14.30 8.17
N MET A 194 12.82 -14.43 9.41
CA MET A 194 13.11 -13.45 10.45
C MET A 194 14.61 -13.29 10.65
N PRO A 195 15.16 -12.06 10.55
CA PRO A 195 16.60 -11.83 10.69
C PRO A 195 17.17 -12.25 12.05
N THR A 196 16.34 -12.22 13.09
CA THR A 196 16.75 -12.49 14.47
C THR A 196 16.68 -13.97 14.85
N THR A 197 15.73 -14.73 14.28
CA THR A 197 15.41 -16.09 14.71
C THR A 197 15.56 -17.13 13.60
N GLY A 198 15.59 -16.69 12.32
CA GLY A 198 15.49 -17.60 11.18
C GLY A 198 14.10 -18.21 10.98
N GLY A 199 13.11 -17.81 11.78
CA GLY A 199 11.75 -18.30 11.70
C GLY A 199 10.95 -17.77 10.50
N PRO A 200 9.75 -18.31 10.23
CA PRO A 200 8.92 -17.89 9.12
C PRO A 200 8.40 -16.45 9.29
N VAL A 201 8.21 -15.80 8.16
CA VAL A 201 7.68 -14.43 8.10
C VAL A 201 6.38 -14.35 7.31
N THR A 202 5.67 -13.26 7.53
CA THR A 202 4.53 -12.82 6.71
C THR A 202 4.60 -11.32 6.44
N ASN A 203 3.74 -10.80 5.56
CA ASN A 203 3.60 -9.38 5.34
C ASN A 203 2.99 -8.70 6.58
N ASN A 204 3.44 -7.50 6.92
CA ASN A 204 2.80 -6.72 7.98
C ASN A 204 1.50 -6.10 7.46
N LEU A 205 0.48 -6.94 7.34
CA LEU A 205 -0.86 -6.59 6.90
C LEU A 205 -1.88 -7.06 7.93
N ARG A 206 -2.84 -6.21 8.30
CA ARG A 206 -3.91 -6.56 9.24
C ARG A 206 -4.95 -7.48 8.57
N ALA A 207 -4.58 -8.74 8.35
CA ALA A 207 -5.46 -9.78 7.80
C ALA A 207 -6.07 -10.67 8.89
N ASP A 208 -5.39 -10.79 10.03
CA ASP A 208 -5.77 -11.64 11.16
C ASP A 208 -5.25 -11.09 12.50
N GLY A 209 -5.28 -11.92 13.53
CA GLY A 209 -4.84 -11.57 14.89
C GLY A 209 -3.32 -11.53 15.12
N SER A 210 -2.50 -11.90 14.13
CA SER A 210 -1.03 -11.89 14.22
C SER A 210 -0.40 -10.53 13.87
N PHE A 211 -1.21 -9.57 13.42
CA PHE A 211 -0.73 -8.25 13.00
C PHE A 211 0.09 -7.54 14.08
N VAL A 212 1.31 -7.16 13.74
CA VAL A 212 2.22 -6.45 14.64
C VAL A 212 1.98 -4.93 14.55
N GLU A 213 1.50 -4.36 15.64
CA GLU A 213 1.44 -2.92 15.86
C GLU A 213 2.79 -2.44 16.42
N ASP A 214 3.78 -2.31 15.56
CA ASP A 214 5.14 -1.93 15.95
C ASP A 214 5.25 -0.52 16.55
N ALA A 215 6.43 -0.14 16.98
CA ALA A 215 6.69 1.19 17.58
C ALA A 215 6.32 2.34 16.60
N GLY A 216 6.48 2.13 15.30
CA GLY A 216 6.10 3.10 14.26
C GLY A 216 4.59 3.27 14.17
N TRP A 217 3.85 2.17 14.18
CA TRP A 217 2.39 2.15 14.19
C TRP A 217 1.84 2.82 15.46
N GLN A 218 2.36 2.44 16.64
CA GLN A 218 1.96 3.02 17.92
C GLN A 218 2.19 4.54 17.96
N ALA A 219 3.34 4.99 17.47
CA ALA A 219 3.65 6.42 17.40
C ALA A 219 2.71 7.17 16.42
N ALA A 220 2.31 6.55 15.30
CA ALA A 220 1.37 7.14 14.35
C ALA A 220 -0.05 7.23 14.96
N SER A 221 -0.50 6.18 15.63
CA SER A 221 -1.77 6.14 16.38
C SER A 221 -1.83 7.22 17.46
N ALA A 222 -0.76 7.38 18.23
CA ALA A 222 -0.66 8.41 19.27
C ALA A 222 -0.74 9.83 18.66
N ARG A 223 -0.04 10.09 17.55
CA ARG A 223 -0.12 11.40 16.86
C ARG A 223 -1.52 11.68 16.33
N TYR A 224 -2.24 10.67 15.83
CA TYR A 224 -3.63 10.84 15.41
C TYR A 224 -4.54 11.19 16.60
N SER A 225 -4.41 10.48 17.70
CA SER A 225 -5.15 10.76 18.94
C SER A 225 -4.87 12.18 19.47
N ASP A 226 -3.60 12.63 19.41
CA ASP A 226 -3.23 13.98 19.77
C ASP A 226 -3.81 15.04 18.84
N PHE A 227 -3.87 14.74 17.53
CA PHE A 227 -4.52 15.61 16.54
C PHE A 227 -6.00 15.79 16.87
N LEU A 228 -6.73 14.71 17.13
CA LEU A 228 -8.15 14.77 17.51
C LEU A 228 -8.36 15.58 18.78
N ARG A 229 -7.55 15.35 19.81
CA ARG A 229 -7.66 16.07 21.10
C ARG A 229 -7.39 17.57 20.95
N ARG A 230 -6.41 17.97 20.14
CA ARG A 230 -6.11 19.40 19.89
C ARG A 230 -7.21 20.13 19.13
N HIS A 231 -8.02 19.42 18.37
CA HIS A 231 -9.11 20.00 17.59
C HIS A 231 -10.50 19.68 18.16
N GLU A 232 -10.57 19.19 19.40
CA GLU A 232 -11.82 19.03 20.12
C GLU A 232 -12.53 20.40 20.21
N ASN A 233 -13.80 20.46 19.82
CA ASN A 233 -14.61 21.69 19.73
C ASN A 233 -14.19 22.71 18.65
N MET A 234 -13.38 22.32 17.68
CA MET A 234 -13.05 23.11 16.50
C MET A 234 -13.84 22.66 15.27
N ASN A 235 -13.85 23.47 14.22
CA ASN A 235 -14.46 23.10 12.95
C ASN A 235 -13.52 22.18 12.15
N VAL A 236 -13.75 20.89 12.22
CA VAL A 236 -12.94 19.87 11.50
C VAL A 236 -13.74 19.33 10.31
N LEU A 237 -13.15 19.41 9.12
CA LEU A 237 -13.71 18.84 7.89
C LEU A 237 -13.22 17.41 7.68
#